data_6ae964a32623f7d02e42e30676ad6fa2
#
_entry.id   6ae964a32623f7d02e42e30676ad6fa2
#
_cell.length_a   1.000
_cell.length_b   1.000
_cell.length_c   1.000
_cell.angle_alpha   90.00
_cell.angle_beta   90.00
_cell.angle_gamma   90.00
#
_symmetry.space_group_name_H-M   'P 1'
#
loop_
_entity.id
_entity.type
_entity.pdbx_description
1 polymer ?
#
loop_
_entity_poly.entity_id
_entity_poly.type
_entity_poly.pdbx_seq_one_letter_code
_entity_poly.pdbx_strand_id
1 'polypeptide(L)'
;MIDKAPPQPPPVGRVVATEQKPATPHQFHFWTANETTIGIGAIVRVDGPGNGEGGRVVWGVVTDGFAYSDLATPLHDVVGAEGDPARAAEHPTVRQEIRLWTAAVLRQQPEEPLQPVPLGRVHVATDTDVAQALRMDAYLGGAQPTAIPVG
;
A
#
# COMPACT_ATOMS: atom_id res chain seq x y z
N MET A 1 -0.07 -31.55 -18.32
CA MET A 1 0.29 -30.16 -18.08
C MET A 1 -0.43 -29.64 -16.87
N ILE A 2 0.31 -29.08 -16.03
CA ILE A 2 -0.23 -28.62 -14.78
C ILE A 2 -0.79 -27.23 -14.96
N ASP A 3 -2.03 -27.06 -14.54
CA ASP A 3 -2.62 -25.76 -14.54
C ASP A 3 -2.04 -24.96 -13.42
N LYS A 4 -1.34 -23.95 -13.80
CA LYS A 4 -0.86 -22.98 -12.84
C LYS A 4 -1.88 -21.89 -12.71
N ALA A 5 -2.14 -21.51 -11.49
CA ALA A 5 -2.88 -20.28 -11.28
C ALA A 5 -2.14 -19.15 -12.00
N PRO A 6 -2.84 -18.17 -12.54
CA PRO A 6 -2.17 -17.04 -13.13
C PRO A 6 -1.18 -16.46 -12.12
N PRO A 7 0.01 -16.07 -12.56
CA PRO A 7 0.94 -15.47 -11.64
C PRO A 7 0.32 -14.21 -11.03
N GLN A 8 0.50 -14.05 -9.75
CA GLN A 8 0.03 -12.85 -9.10
C GLN A 8 0.81 -11.65 -9.64
N PRO A 9 0.18 -10.50 -9.76
CA PRO A 9 0.92 -9.31 -10.14
C PRO A 9 2.05 -9.08 -9.15
N PRO A 10 3.17 -8.55 -9.62
CA PRO A 10 4.28 -8.28 -8.71
C PRO A 10 3.87 -7.25 -7.66
N PRO A 11 4.51 -7.29 -6.50
CA PRO A 11 4.23 -6.27 -5.51
C PRO A 11 4.63 -4.89 -6.01
N VAL A 12 3.88 -3.88 -5.60
CA VAL A 12 4.19 -2.50 -5.97
C VAL A 12 4.96 -1.78 -4.88
N GLY A 13 5.01 -2.36 -3.68
CA GLY A 13 5.68 -1.73 -2.57
C GLY A 13 5.82 -2.66 -1.39
N ARG A 14 6.23 -2.08 -0.29
CA ARG A 14 6.48 -2.82 0.94
C ARG A 14 6.12 -1.98 2.15
N VAL A 15 5.48 -2.61 3.13
CA VAL A 15 5.13 -1.95 4.38
C VAL A 15 6.40 -1.62 5.15
N VAL A 16 6.46 -0.41 5.69
CA VAL A 16 7.54 0.03 6.56
C VAL A 16 6.94 0.50 7.88
N ALA A 17 7.71 0.34 8.93
CA ALA A 17 7.29 0.77 10.24
C ALA A 17 8.51 1.14 11.06
N THR A 18 8.38 2.21 11.82
CA THR A 18 9.41 2.67 12.74
C THR A 18 8.74 2.96 14.07
N GLU A 19 9.55 3.24 15.08
CA GLU A 19 8.98 3.62 16.38
C GLU A 19 8.13 4.89 16.29
N GLN A 20 8.50 5.80 15.40
CA GLN A 20 7.79 7.06 15.25
C GLN A 20 6.57 6.92 14.35
N LYS A 21 6.62 5.98 13.41
CA LYS A 21 5.51 5.71 12.50
C LYS A 21 5.27 4.21 12.45
N PRO A 22 4.72 3.65 13.52
CA PRO A 22 4.47 2.21 13.55
C PRO A 22 3.28 1.81 12.69
N ALA A 23 3.25 0.55 12.32
CA ALA A 23 2.05 -0.04 11.78
C ALA A 23 1.12 -0.39 12.96
N THR A 24 -0.15 -0.09 12.78
CA THR A 24 -1.18 -0.37 13.79
C THR A 24 -2.25 -1.26 13.16
N PRO A 25 -3.24 -1.73 13.92
CA PRO A 25 -4.34 -2.45 13.32
C PRO A 25 -5.21 -1.60 12.39
N HIS A 26 -5.05 -0.29 12.43
CA HIS A 26 -5.92 0.62 11.69
C HIS A 26 -5.23 1.38 10.58
N GLN A 27 -3.89 1.42 10.58
CA GLN A 27 -3.14 2.25 9.67
C GLN A 27 -1.76 1.66 9.45
N PHE A 28 -1.26 1.82 8.24
CA PHE A 28 0.11 1.42 7.92
C PHE A 28 0.71 2.34 6.88
N HIS A 29 2.03 2.26 6.75
CA HIS A 29 2.78 3.04 5.77
C HIS A 29 3.55 2.07 4.87
N PHE A 30 3.70 2.45 3.62
CA PHE A 30 4.46 1.62 2.69
C PHE A 30 5.15 2.51 1.66
N TRP A 31 6.24 2.01 1.11
CA TRP A 31 6.94 2.71 0.05
C TRP A 31 6.70 2.01 -1.27
N THR A 32 6.80 2.76 -2.35
CA THR A 32 6.71 2.24 -3.70
C THR A 32 7.79 2.84 -4.56
N ALA A 33 8.00 2.26 -5.73
CA ALA A 33 8.82 2.88 -6.75
C ALA A 33 8.15 4.16 -7.26
N ASN A 34 8.94 5.05 -7.83
CA ASN A 34 8.43 6.33 -8.32
C ASN A 34 7.41 6.18 -9.43
N GLU A 35 7.52 5.11 -10.17
CA GLU A 35 6.70 4.88 -11.37
C GLU A 35 5.40 4.16 -11.06
N THR A 36 5.06 4.03 -9.80
CA THR A 36 3.83 3.35 -9.42
C THR A 36 2.60 4.10 -9.91
N THR A 37 1.56 3.33 -10.17
CA THR A 37 0.25 3.90 -10.53
C THR A 37 -0.65 4.12 -9.32
N ILE A 38 -0.14 3.84 -8.12
CA ILE A 38 -0.92 4.04 -6.90
C ILE A 38 -1.11 5.53 -6.65
N GLY A 39 -2.30 5.85 -6.18
CA GLY A 39 -2.63 7.20 -5.76
C GLY A 39 -3.60 7.17 -4.59
N ILE A 40 -3.99 8.35 -4.14
CA ILE A 40 -4.96 8.50 -3.05
C ILE A 40 -6.27 7.84 -3.48
N GLY A 41 -6.84 7.06 -2.58
CA GLY A 41 -8.08 6.32 -2.86
C GLY A 41 -7.86 4.92 -3.42
N ALA A 42 -6.64 4.57 -3.78
CA ALA A 42 -6.36 3.21 -4.27
C ALA A 42 -6.53 2.20 -3.15
N ILE A 43 -7.05 1.03 -3.50
CA ILE A 43 -7.14 -0.07 -2.55
C ILE A 43 -5.95 -0.98 -2.78
N VAL A 44 -5.32 -1.38 -1.69
CA VAL A 44 -4.13 -2.23 -1.71
C VAL A 44 -4.32 -3.41 -0.79
N ARG A 45 -3.57 -4.47 -1.07
CA ARG A 45 -3.54 -5.68 -0.24
C ARG A 45 -2.13 -5.89 0.28
N VAL A 46 -2.03 -6.23 1.55
CA VAL A 46 -0.78 -6.61 2.19
C VAL A 46 -0.85 -8.09 2.56
N ASP A 47 0.13 -8.84 2.12
CA ASP A 47 0.25 -10.24 2.50
C ASP A 47 1.23 -10.37 3.65
N GLY A 48 0.76 -10.95 4.73
CA GLY A 48 1.61 -11.21 5.89
C GLY A 48 2.41 -12.48 5.73
N PRO A 49 3.18 -12.83 6.75
CA PRO A 49 3.93 -14.08 6.75
C PRO A 49 2.99 -15.28 6.69
N GLY A 50 3.49 -16.38 6.16
CA GLY A 50 2.68 -17.57 6.00
C GLY A 50 2.04 -17.60 4.62
N ASN A 51 2.80 -17.98 3.65
CA ASN A 51 2.26 -18.12 2.29
C ASN A 51 1.24 -19.23 2.26
N GLY A 52 0.09 -18.96 1.66
CA GLY A 52 -0.95 -19.96 1.50
C GLY A 52 -1.93 -19.97 2.65
N GLU A 53 -2.38 -21.16 3.01
CA GLU A 53 -3.39 -21.31 4.04
C GLU A 53 -2.91 -20.78 5.39
N GLY A 54 -3.73 -20.01 6.02
CA GLY A 54 -3.40 -19.42 7.31
C GLY A 54 -2.62 -18.14 7.22
N GLY A 55 -2.27 -17.71 6.01
CA GLY A 55 -1.60 -16.43 5.83
C GLY A 55 -2.53 -15.28 6.16
N ARG A 56 -1.94 -14.24 6.69
CA ARG A 56 -2.70 -13.05 7.04
C ARG A 56 -2.76 -12.11 5.87
N VAL A 57 -3.94 -11.58 5.60
CA VAL A 57 -4.16 -10.62 4.53
C VAL A 57 -4.81 -9.38 5.10
N VAL A 58 -4.34 -8.22 4.67
CA VAL A 58 -4.89 -6.93 5.10
C VAL A 58 -5.19 -6.11 3.86
N TRP A 59 -6.38 -5.52 3.83
CA TRP A 59 -6.76 -4.59 2.76
C TRP A 59 -6.84 -3.19 3.34
N GLY A 60 -6.35 -2.22 2.58
CA GLY A 60 -6.38 -0.84 2.99
C GLY A 60 -6.66 0.09 1.83
N VAL A 61 -7.03 1.31 2.16
CA VAL A 61 -7.21 2.39 1.19
C VAL A 61 -6.16 3.45 1.44
N VAL A 62 -5.53 3.89 0.37
CA VAL A 62 -4.49 4.92 0.46
C VAL A 62 -5.14 6.26 0.78
N THR A 63 -4.68 6.88 1.86
CA THR A 63 -5.21 8.16 2.33
C THR A 63 -4.26 9.32 2.13
N ASP A 64 -2.96 9.07 2.14
CA ASP A 64 -1.94 10.10 2.01
C ASP A 64 -0.75 9.59 1.22
N GLY A 65 -0.07 10.51 0.56
CA GLY A 65 1.14 10.18 -0.18
C GLY A 65 2.18 11.26 -0.01
N PHE A 66 3.43 10.86 0.02
CA PHE A 66 4.56 11.77 0.25
C PHE A 66 5.68 11.44 -0.72
N ALA A 67 6.33 12.48 -1.20
CA ALA A 67 7.51 12.34 -2.03
C ALA A 67 8.63 13.14 -1.39
N TYR A 68 9.78 12.51 -1.20
CA TYR A 68 10.93 13.22 -0.66
C TYR A 68 12.19 12.47 -1.04
N SER A 69 13.33 13.09 -0.75
CA SER A 69 14.64 12.46 -0.93
C SER A 69 15.26 12.19 0.44
N ASP A 70 16.38 11.53 0.43
CA ASP A 70 17.12 11.25 1.67
C ASP A 70 17.96 12.43 2.15
N LEU A 71 17.78 13.60 1.54
CA LEU A 71 18.48 14.81 1.96
C LEU A 71 17.98 15.30 3.31
N ALA A 72 18.91 15.78 4.11
CA ALA A 72 18.57 16.28 5.43
C ALA A 72 17.75 17.57 5.36
N THR A 73 18.03 18.44 4.39
CA THR A 73 17.32 19.69 4.22
C THR A 73 17.14 20.00 2.74
N PRO A 74 16.09 20.78 2.39
CA PRO A 74 15.93 21.22 1.00
C PRO A 74 17.09 22.07 0.50
N LEU A 75 17.81 22.72 1.40
CA LEU A 75 18.92 23.56 1.02
C LEU A 75 20.02 22.76 0.31
N HIS A 76 20.26 21.54 0.74
CA HIS A 76 21.26 20.70 0.10
C HIS A 76 20.94 20.44 -1.37
N ASP A 77 19.66 20.32 -1.69
CA ASP A 77 19.25 20.14 -3.06
C ASP A 77 19.48 21.39 -3.90
N VAL A 78 19.12 22.55 -3.36
CA VAL A 78 19.32 23.81 -4.04
C VAL A 78 20.81 24.07 -4.29
N VAL A 79 21.63 23.84 -3.29
CA VAL A 79 23.08 24.05 -3.41
C VAL A 79 23.69 23.08 -4.42
N GLY A 80 23.29 21.82 -4.37
CA GLY A 80 23.80 20.82 -5.30
C GLY A 80 23.46 21.11 -6.75
N ALA A 81 22.32 21.76 -6.99
CA ALA A 81 21.90 22.16 -8.33
C ALA A 81 22.32 23.58 -8.69
N GLU A 82 23.07 24.24 -7.81
CA GLU A 82 23.48 25.64 -8.01
C GLU A 82 22.30 26.57 -8.24
N GLY A 83 21.16 26.25 -7.65
CA GLY A 83 19.95 27.04 -7.79
C GLY A 83 19.21 26.87 -9.12
N ASP A 84 19.65 25.97 -9.97
CA ASP A 84 19.06 25.74 -11.29
C ASP A 84 18.28 24.43 -11.29
N PRO A 85 16.94 24.48 -11.37
CA PRO A 85 16.13 23.24 -11.38
C PRO A 85 16.46 22.30 -12.53
N ALA A 86 16.82 22.84 -13.70
CA ALA A 86 17.13 22.01 -14.84
C ALA A 86 18.43 21.22 -14.62
N ARG A 87 19.36 21.82 -13.91
CA ARG A 87 20.63 21.19 -13.62
C ARG A 87 20.47 19.99 -12.71
N ALA A 88 19.55 20.09 -11.76
CA ALA A 88 19.26 18.99 -10.86
C ALA A 88 18.78 17.75 -11.63
N ALA A 89 17.95 17.96 -12.65
CA ALA A 89 17.43 16.85 -13.44
C ALA A 89 18.50 16.17 -14.30
N GLU A 90 19.53 16.90 -14.67
CA GLU A 90 20.59 16.38 -15.53
C GLU A 90 21.75 15.75 -14.79
N HIS A 91 21.81 15.95 -13.48
CA HIS A 91 22.95 15.53 -12.71
C HIS A 91 22.91 14.04 -12.44
N PRO A 92 23.99 13.28 -12.73
CA PRO A 92 23.98 11.84 -12.52
C PRO A 92 23.93 11.42 -11.06
N THR A 93 24.17 12.35 -10.15
CA THR A 93 24.11 12.07 -8.72
C THR A 93 22.82 12.56 -8.10
N VAL A 94 21.81 12.85 -8.89
CA VAL A 94 20.50 13.20 -8.38
C VAL A 94 19.99 12.07 -7.50
N ARG A 95 19.57 12.42 -6.29
CA ARG A 95 19.07 11.45 -5.34
C ARG A 95 17.70 10.97 -5.79
N GLN A 96 17.47 9.69 -5.59
CA GLN A 96 16.19 9.12 -5.96
C GLN A 96 15.09 9.67 -5.08
N GLU A 97 13.96 9.92 -5.69
CA GLU A 97 12.78 10.28 -4.98
C GLU A 97 12.23 9.07 -4.26
N ILE A 98 11.85 9.26 -3.02
CA ILE A 98 11.23 8.21 -2.21
C ILE A 98 9.74 8.52 -2.17
N ARG A 99 8.93 7.54 -2.52
CA ARG A 99 7.47 7.62 -2.43
C ARG A 99 6.99 6.81 -1.26
N LEU A 100 6.37 7.49 -0.30
CA LEU A 100 5.84 6.87 0.89
C LEU A 100 4.35 7.15 0.96
N TRP A 101 3.58 6.12 1.30
CA TRP A 101 2.13 6.21 1.35
C TRP A 101 1.62 5.81 2.71
N THR A 102 0.48 6.38 3.08
CA THR A 102 -0.26 5.97 4.27
C THR A 102 -1.57 5.38 3.83
N ALA A 103 -1.96 4.28 4.45
CA ALA A 103 -3.22 3.61 4.15
C ALA A 103 -3.99 3.32 5.42
N ALA A 104 -5.30 3.47 5.35
CA ALA A 104 -6.20 3.08 6.41
C ALA A 104 -6.66 1.65 6.17
N VAL A 105 -6.69 0.84 7.21
CA VAL A 105 -7.11 -0.56 7.11
C VAL A 105 -8.62 -0.62 6.91
N LEU A 106 -9.06 -1.36 5.90
CA LEU A 106 -10.46 -1.61 5.63
C LEU A 106 -10.92 -2.93 6.23
N ARG A 107 -10.08 -3.95 6.12
CA ARG A 107 -10.41 -5.29 6.59
C ARG A 107 -9.15 -6.11 6.72
N GLN A 108 -9.18 -7.09 7.61
CA GLN A 108 -8.10 -8.08 7.68
C GLN A 108 -8.70 -9.47 7.79
N GLN A 109 -7.95 -10.45 7.32
CA GLN A 109 -8.31 -11.86 7.49
C GLN A 109 -7.11 -12.61 8.05
N PRO A 110 -7.30 -13.38 9.12
CA PRO A 110 -8.53 -13.50 9.91
C PRO A 110 -8.90 -12.17 10.56
N GLU A 111 -10.19 -11.97 10.78
CA GLU A 111 -10.66 -10.69 11.34
C GLU A 111 -10.28 -10.52 12.81
N GLU A 112 -10.07 -11.61 13.51
CA GLU A 112 -9.67 -11.56 14.91
C GLU A 112 -8.54 -12.53 15.17
N PRO A 113 -7.67 -12.23 16.11
CA PRO A 113 -7.60 -10.96 16.84
C PRO A 113 -7.09 -9.82 15.97
N LEU A 114 -7.49 -8.60 16.29
CA LEU A 114 -6.96 -7.41 15.64
C LEU A 114 -5.50 -7.24 16.03
N GLN A 115 -4.65 -7.16 15.03
CA GLN A 115 -3.22 -7.04 15.24
C GLN A 115 -2.64 -5.98 14.30
N PRO A 116 -1.49 -5.42 14.62
CA PRO A 116 -0.85 -4.47 13.70
C PRO A 116 -0.62 -5.09 12.33
N VAL A 117 -0.68 -4.27 11.31
CA VAL A 117 -0.43 -4.73 9.95
C VAL A 117 0.99 -5.27 9.85
N PRO A 118 1.17 -6.46 9.27
CA PRO A 118 2.51 -7.04 9.17
C PRO A 118 3.37 -6.31 8.15
N LEU A 119 4.67 -6.43 8.32
CA LEU A 119 5.62 -5.87 7.38
C LEU A 119 5.72 -6.80 6.18
N GLY A 120 4.84 -6.58 5.22
CA GLY A 120 4.74 -7.46 4.07
C GLY A 120 4.77 -6.70 2.76
N ARG A 121 4.54 -7.44 1.70
CA ARG A 121 4.50 -6.88 0.35
C ARG A 121 3.14 -6.27 0.10
N VAL A 122 3.15 -5.16 -0.61
CA VAL A 122 1.91 -4.44 -0.95
C VAL A 122 1.61 -4.67 -2.43
N HIS A 123 0.38 -5.06 -2.71
CA HIS A 123 -0.11 -5.29 -4.06
C HIS A 123 -1.29 -4.37 -4.34
N VAL A 124 -1.42 -3.96 -5.60
CA VAL A 124 -2.64 -3.28 -6.02
C VAL A 124 -3.78 -4.30 -5.95
N ALA A 125 -4.91 -3.86 -5.42
CA ALA A 125 -6.06 -4.75 -5.26
C ALA A 125 -6.61 -5.19 -6.62
N THR A 126 -6.92 -6.48 -6.71
CA THR A 126 -7.68 -7.01 -7.83
C THR A 126 -9.17 -6.73 -7.59
N ASP A 127 -10.01 -7.02 -8.58
CA ASP A 127 -11.44 -6.86 -8.40
C ASP A 127 -11.96 -7.71 -7.23
N THR A 128 -11.43 -8.92 -7.08
CA THR A 128 -11.76 -9.77 -5.96
C THR A 128 -11.33 -9.15 -4.64
N ASP A 129 -10.15 -8.57 -4.60
CA ASP A 129 -9.66 -7.88 -3.41
C ASP A 129 -10.55 -6.71 -3.04
N VAL A 130 -10.98 -5.94 -4.02
CA VAL A 130 -11.86 -4.79 -3.77
C VAL A 130 -13.18 -5.27 -3.15
N ALA A 131 -13.75 -6.32 -3.71
CA ALA A 131 -14.99 -6.87 -3.19
C ALA A 131 -14.83 -7.34 -1.74
N GLN A 132 -13.72 -8.00 -1.44
CA GLN A 132 -13.44 -8.46 -0.08
C GLN A 132 -13.16 -7.29 0.87
N ALA A 133 -12.41 -6.32 0.42
CA ALA A 133 -12.07 -5.15 1.24
C ALA A 133 -13.32 -4.37 1.64
N LEU A 134 -14.26 -4.26 0.72
CA LEU A 134 -15.51 -3.55 0.96
C LEU A 134 -16.61 -4.44 1.52
N ARG A 135 -16.29 -5.69 1.84
CA ARG A 135 -17.22 -6.68 2.41
C ARG A 135 -18.38 -7.04 1.48
N MET A 136 -18.20 -6.81 0.19
CA MET A 136 -19.23 -7.17 -0.78
C MET A 136 -19.44 -8.67 -0.87
N ASP A 137 -18.38 -9.43 -0.61
CA ASP A 137 -18.47 -10.88 -0.58
C ASP A 137 -19.44 -11.36 0.50
N ALA A 138 -19.44 -10.72 1.67
CA ALA A 138 -20.34 -11.06 2.74
C ALA A 138 -21.80 -10.73 2.38
N TYR A 139 -22.01 -9.62 1.71
CA TYR A 139 -23.34 -9.25 1.26
C TYR A 139 -23.88 -10.20 0.21
N LEU A 140 -23.11 -10.41 -0.84
CA LEU A 140 -23.58 -11.21 -1.96
C LEU A 140 -23.64 -12.68 -1.61
N GLY A 141 -22.71 -13.14 -0.80
CA GLY A 141 -22.69 -14.53 -0.36
C GLY A 141 -23.78 -14.87 0.64
N GLY A 142 -24.24 -13.87 1.39
CA GLY A 142 -25.29 -14.06 2.38
C GLY A 142 -26.68 -14.18 1.78
N ALA A 143 -26.83 -13.85 0.52
CA ALA A 143 -28.12 -13.90 -0.15
C ALA A 143 -29.22 -13.18 0.62
N GLN A 144 -28.88 -12.09 1.22
CA GLN A 144 -29.81 -11.31 2.02
C GLN A 144 -30.16 -10.02 1.32
N PRO A 145 -31.26 -10.01 0.59
CA PRO A 145 -31.66 -8.79 -0.10
C PRO A 145 -32.15 -7.71 0.82
N THR A 146 -32.17 -7.98 2.09
CA THR A 146 -32.60 -7.02 3.07
C THR A 146 -31.51 -6.04 3.47
N ALA A 147 -30.35 -6.15 2.92
CA ALA A 147 -29.35 -5.12 3.11
C ALA A 147 -29.86 -3.86 2.45
N ILE A 148 -30.60 -3.11 3.18
CA ILE A 148 -31.27 -1.95 2.63
C ILE A 148 -30.30 -0.80 2.62
N PRO A 149 -30.06 -0.22 1.47
CA PRO A 149 -29.31 1.02 1.47
C PRO A 149 -30.15 2.05 2.20
N VAL A 150 -29.58 2.58 3.20
CA VAL A 150 -30.23 3.65 3.91
C VAL A 150 -30.12 4.88 3.03
N GLY A 151 -31.17 5.24 2.50
CA GLY A 151 -31.25 6.43 1.69
C GLY A 151 -31.16 7.67 2.53
#